data_1b23d24937a916d332d66b33623a52e4
#
_entry.id   1b23d24937a916d332d66b33623a52e4
#
_cell.length_a   1.000
_cell.length_b   1.000
_cell.length_c   1.000
_cell.angle_alpha   90.00
_cell.angle_beta   90.00
_cell.angle_gamma   90.00
#
_symmetry.space_group_name_H-M   'P 1'
#
loop_
_entity.id
_entity.type
_entity.pdbx_description
1 polymer ?
#
loop_
_entity_poly.entity_id
_entity_poly.type
_entity_poly.pdbx_seq_one_letter_code
_entity_poly.pdbx_strand_id
1 'polypeptide(L)'
;MSLKPVAVKGDASASTGSGLYGAAREGSWSAGAVTETTYAQLTSGGIEVIHQAECTFSFIGGSDPPNGLTTDVNGTSTVSLTASGTVAQGGLSHVLRDGDLEQDDYGNTVNVSASAAFRSG
;
A
#
# COMPACT_ATOMS: atom_id res chain seq x y z
N MET A 1 -25.01 -7.97 2.66
CA MET A 1 -23.66 -7.60 2.23
C MET A 1 -23.59 -6.09 2.05
N SER A 2 -22.66 -5.45 2.70
CA SER A 2 -22.55 -4.01 2.57
C SER A 2 -21.57 -3.65 1.46
N LEU A 3 -21.90 -2.61 0.71
CA LEU A 3 -21.05 -2.07 -0.30
C LEU A 3 -20.12 -1.04 0.33
N LYS A 4 -18.90 -0.97 -0.20
CA LYS A 4 -17.89 -0.03 0.29
C LYS A 4 -17.58 1.02 -0.77
N PRO A 5 -17.23 2.25 -0.38
CA PRO A 5 -16.81 3.25 -1.34
C PRO A 5 -15.65 2.75 -2.19
N VAL A 6 -15.72 3.03 -3.47
CA VAL A 6 -14.67 2.67 -4.42
C VAL A 6 -13.54 3.68 -4.30
N ALA A 7 -12.30 3.18 -4.34
CA ALA A 7 -11.13 4.04 -4.26
C ALA A 7 -10.88 4.73 -5.59
N VAL A 8 -10.57 6.00 -5.51
CA VAL A 8 -10.19 6.80 -6.68
C VAL A 8 -8.76 7.29 -6.49
N LYS A 9 -8.19 7.84 -7.54
CA LYS A 9 -6.82 8.34 -7.50
C LYS A 9 -6.66 9.31 -6.34
N GLY A 10 -5.63 9.07 -5.52
CA GLY A 10 -5.36 9.87 -4.32
C GLY A 10 -5.80 9.20 -3.03
N ASP A 11 -6.59 8.13 -3.09
CA ASP A 11 -7.14 7.49 -1.89
C ASP A 11 -6.19 6.47 -1.25
N ALA A 12 -5.17 6.02 -1.96
CA ALA A 12 -4.20 5.09 -1.41
C ALA A 12 -3.11 5.83 -0.67
N SER A 13 -2.69 5.28 0.46
CA SER A 13 -1.62 5.86 1.26
C SER A 13 -0.75 4.75 1.83
N ALA A 14 0.43 5.14 2.31
CA ALA A 14 1.39 4.20 2.85
C ALA A 14 1.77 4.61 4.26
N SER A 15 2.04 3.61 5.10
CA SER A 15 2.57 3.85 6.45
C SER A 15 3.68 2.85 6.73
N THR A 16 4.67 3.32 7.48
CA THR A 16 5.83 2.50 7.79
C THR A 16 5.59 1.63 9.00
N GLY A 17 6.22 0.45 9.00
CA GLY A 17 6.21 -0.44 10.14
C GLY A 17 7.43 -0.26 11.01
N SER A 18 7.55 -1.10 12.02
CA SER A 18 8.66 -1.07 12.97
C SER A 18 9.49 -2.35 12.95
N GLY A 19 9.21 -3.28 12.07
CA GLY A 19 9.97 -4.52 11.98
C GLY A 19 11.36 -4.28 11.42
N LEU A 20 12.35 -4.98 11.95
CA LEU A 20 13.74 -4.81 11.54
C LEU A 20 14.05 -5.64 10.30
N TYR A 21 14.75 -5.03 9.37
CA TYR A 21 15.11 -5.68 8.11
C TYR A 21 16.38 -6.51 8.29
N GLY A 22 16.33 -7.76 7.80
CA GLY A 22 17.50 -8.63 7.79
C GLY A 22 18.14 -8.80 9.16
N ALA A 23 19.42 -8.55 9.26
CA ALA A 23 20.18 -8.70 10.50
C ALA A 23 20.23 -7.41 11.33
N ALA A 24 19.46 -6.39 10.98
CA ALA A 24 19.49 -5.12 11.69
C ALA A 24 19.01 -5.26 13.13
N ARG A 25 19.65 -4.55 14.02
CA ARG A 25 19.22 -4.45 15.42
C ARG A 25 18.55 -3.12 15.70
N GLU A 26 18.76 -2.16 14.83
CA GLU A 26 18.11 -0.85 14.90
C GLU A 26 17.93 -0.32 13.50
N GLY A 27 17.03 0.62 13.34
CA GLY A 27 16.81 1.26 12.05
C GLY A 27 15.38 1.73 11.91
N SER A 28 15.11 2.33 10.78
CA SER A 28 13.79 2.84 10.48
C SER A 28 13.46 2.70 9.00
N TRP A 29 12.17 2.67 8.73
CA TRP A 29 11.63 2.62 7.38
C TRP A 29 11.21 4.00 6.93
N SER A 30 11.32 4.24 5.63
CA SER A 30 10.71 5.39 4.99
C SER A 30 9.91 4.93 3.79
N ALA A 31 8.76 5.58 3.56
CA ALA A 31 7.90 5.25 2.44
C ALA A 31 8.29 6.08 1.24
N GLY A 32 8.37 5.42 0.07
CA GLY A 32 8.49 6.13 -1.20
C GLY A 32 7.13 6.65 -1.65
N ALA A 33 7.05 7.10 -2.88
CA ALA A 33 5.79 7.54 -3.44
C ALA A 33 4.86 6.34 -3.66
N VAL A 34 3.57 6.53 -3.41
CA VAL A 34 2.56 5.53 -3.73
C VAL A 34 2.22 5.66 -5.20
N THR A 35 2.37 4.56 -5.94
CA THR A 35 1.99 4.49 -7.35
C THR A 35 0.63 3.83 -7.46
N GLU A 36 -0.33 4.53 -8.04
CA GLU A 36 -1.67 4.00 -8.25
C GLU A 36 -1.88 3.68 -9.71
N THR A 37 -2.51 2.53 -9.99
CA THR A 37 -2.88 2.15 -11.34
C THR A 37 -4.39 2.32 -11.48
N THR A 38 -4.81 3.09 -12.48
CA THR A 38 -6.19 3.48 -12.66
C THR A 38 -6.82 2.83 -13.87
N TYR A 39 -8.15 2.84 -13.88
CA TYR A 39 -8.95 2.53 -15.08
C TYR A 39 -9.32 3.85 -15.74
N ALA A 40 -8.76 4.12 -16.90
CA ALA A 40 -8.97 5.40 -17.58
C ALA A 40 -10.44 5.68 -17.93
N GLN A 41 -11.23 4.63 -18.12
CA GLN A 41 -12.62 4.76 -18.52
C GLN A 41 -13.62 4.57 -17.39
N LEU A 42 -13.13 4.38 -16.17
CA LEU A 42 -13.98 4.19 -14.99
C LEU A 42 -13.67 5.27 -13.98
N THR A 43 -14.61 6.18 -13.79
CA THR A 43 -14.42 7.30 -12.86
C THR A 43 -15.54 7.35 -11.83
N SER A 44 -15.24 7.98 -10.70
CA SER A 44 -16.22 8.32 -9.70
C SER A 44 -16.02 9.79 -9.33
N GLY A 45 -17.06 10.60 -9.54
CA GLY A 45 -16.95 12.02 -9.32
C GLY A 45 -15.97 12.72 -10.26
N GLY A 46 -15.71 12.15 -11.44
CA GLY A 46 -14.75 12.68 -12.41
C GLY A 46 -13.31 12.27 -12.15
N ILE A 47 -13.06 11.43 -11.15
CA ILE A 47 -11.71 10.96 -10.81
C ILE A 47 -11.60 9.49 -11.13
N GLU A 48 -10.49 9.09 -11.74
CA GLU A 48 -10.30 7.70 -12.15
C GLU A 48 -10.26 6.75 -10.95
N VAL A 49 -10.91 5.61 -11.10
CA VAL A 49 -10.94 4.54 -10.10
C VAL A 49 -9.63 3.76 -10.17
N ILE A 50 -9.09 3.39 -9.01
CA ILE A 50 -7.83 2.65 -8.96
C ILE A 50 -8.09 1.17 -8.70
N HIS A 51 -7.22 0.32 -9.26
CA HIS A 51 -7.29 -1.13 -9.04
C HIS A 51 -6.01 -1.70 -8.47
N GLN A 52 -4.98 -0.89 -8.32
CA GLN A 52 -3.73 -1.30 -7.71
C GLN A 52 -3.04 -0.09 -7.09
N ALA A 53 -2.40 -0.31 -5.96
CA ALA A 53 -1.57 0.70 -5.32
C ALA A 53 -0.31 0.01 -4.81
N GLU A 54 0.83 0.64 -5.02
CA GLU A 54 2.11 0.04 -4.69
C GLU A 54 3.02 1.08 -4.07
N CYS A 55 3.79 0.66 -3.08
CA CYS A 55 4.78 1.53 -2.46
C CYS A 55 6.03 0.74 -2.14
N THR A 56 7.18 1.27 -2.48
CA THR A 56 8.47 0.70 -2.09
C THR A 56 8.96 1.43 -0.85
N PHE A 57 9.21 0.66 0.19
CA PHE A 57 9.72 1.16 1.46
C PHE A 57 11.21 0.93 1.53
N SER A 58 11.94 1.87 2.09
CA SER A 58 13.39 1.78 2.24
C SER A 58 13.75 1.71 3.71
N PHE A 59 14.64 0.78 4.05
CA PHE A 59 15.12 0.60 5.42
C PHE A 59 16.56 1.07 5.53
N ILE A 60 16.84 1.86 6.54
CA ILE A 60 18.19 2.26 6.90
C ILE A 60 18.40 1.91 8.36
N GLY A 61 19.38 1.07 8.62
CA GLY A 61 19.66 0.63 9.96
C GLY A 61 21.05 0.07 10.11
N GLY A 62 21.28 -0.64 11.20
CA GLY A 62 22.57 -1.23 11.47
C GLY A 62 22.46 -2.44 12.39
N SER A 63 23.50 -3.24 12.37
CA SER A 63 23.70 -4.35 13.28
C SER A 63 24.89 -4.06 14.18
N ASP A 64 24.84 -4.64 15.39
CA ASP A 64 25.94 -4.52 16.34
C ASP A 64 26.69 -5.86 16.38
N PRO A 65 27.72 -6.03 15.55
CA PRO A 65 28.47 -7.27 15.60
C PRO A 65 29.24 -7.41 16.92
N PRO A 66 29.64 -8.63 17.27
CA PRO A 66 30.28 -8.89 18.57
C PRO A 66 31.54 -8.06 18.85
N ASN A 67 32.19 -7.55 17.81
CA ASN A 67 33.40 -6.75 17.98
C ASN A 67 33.11 -5.25 18.23
N GLY A 68 31.83 -4.90 18.41
CA GLY A 68 31.45 -3.51 18.70
C GLY A 68 31.38 -2.59 17.50
N LEU A 69 31.62 -3.10 16.31
CA LEU A 69 31.51 -2.31 15.09
C LEU A 69 30.10 -2.44 14.50
N THR A 70 29.52 -1.30 14.14
CA THR A 70 28.20 -1.29 13.53
C THR A 70 28.34 -1.48 12.02
N THR A 71 27.56 -2.42 11.48
CA THR A 71 27.50 -2.66 10.05
C THR A 71 26.18 -2.12 9.52
N ASP A 72 26.25 -1.36 8.45
CA ASP A 72 25.03 -0.83 7.83
C ASP A 72 24.19 -1.97 7.29
N VAL A 73 22.89 -1.92 7.60
CA VAL A 73 21.92 -2.87 7.07
C VAL A 73 20.84 -2.05 6.37
N ASN A 74 20.87 -2.07 5.06
CA ASN A 74 19.92 -1.30 4.24
C ASN A 74 19.16 -2.26 3.34
N GLY A 75 17.92 -1.94 3.07
CA GLY A 75 17.11 -2.79 2.19
C GLY A 75 15.85 -2.08 1.75
N THR A 76 15.09 -2.80 0.94
CA THR A 76 13.81 -2.30 0.46
C THR A 76 12.76 -3.39 0.56
N SER A 77 11.51 -2.96 0.66
CA SER A 77 10.36 -3.87 0.63
C SER A 77 9.25 -3.19 -0.17
N THR A 78 8.72 -3.89 -1.15
CA THR A 78 7.64 -3.36 -1.97
C THR A 78 6.34 -4.00 -1.54
N VAL A 79 5.35 -3.18 -1.18
CA VAL A 79 4.01 -3.63 -0.83
C VAL A 79 3.10 -3.29 -2.00
N SER A 80 2.43 -4.31 -2.53
CA SER A 80 1.54 -4.15 -3.68
C SER A 80 0.14 -4.58 -3.29
N LEU A 81 -0.78 -3.62 -3.26
CA LEU A 81 -2.17 -3.86 -2.93
C LEU A 81 -2.95 -4.00 -4.24
N THR A 82 -3.42 -5.21 -4.49
CA THR A 82 -4.17 -5.52 -5.72
C THR A 82 -5.65 -5.66 -5.39
N ALA A 83 -6.48 -5.13 -6.27
CA ALA A 83 -7.92 -5.10 -6.06
C ALA A 83 -8.53 -6.50 -6.00
N SER A 84 -9.45 -6.69 -5.07
CA SER A 84 -10.27 -7.89 -4.98
C SER A 84 -11.77 -7.56 -5.00
N GLY A 85 -12.11 -6.28 -4.86
CA GLY A 85 -13.51 -5.87 -4.92
C GLY A 85 -14.02 -5.83 -6.35
N THR A 86 -15.26 -6.22 -6.56
CA THR A 86 -15.88 -6.25 -7.86
C THR A 86 -16.80 -5.06 -8.03
N VAL A 87 -16.77 -4.43 -9.21
CA VAL A 87 -17.69 -3.33 -9.50
C VAL A 87 -19.12 -3.86 -9.46
N ALA A 88 -20.02 -3.14 -8.79
CA ALA A 88 -21.38 -3.60 -8.57
C ALA A 88 -22.19 -3.77 -9.84
N GLN A 89 -21.85 -3.06 -10.90
CA GLN A 89 -22.54 -3.14 -12.18
C GLN A 89 -21.54 -3.41 -13.31
N GLY A 90 -21.99 -4.15 -14.31
CA GLY A 90 -21.23 -4.34 -15.52
C GLY A 90 -20.18 -5.42 -15.49
N GLY A 91 -19.98 -6.08 -14.38
CA GLY A 91 -19.03 -7.19 -14.29
C GLY A 91 -17.62 -6.81 -14.68
N LEU A 92 -17.24 -5.56 -14.52
CA LEU A 92 -15.91 -5.10 -14.84
C LEU A 92 -14.90 -5.61 -13.83
N SER A 93 -13.64 -5.38 -14.14
CA SER A 93 -12.52 -5.83 -13.32
C SER A 93 -12.61 -5.34 -11.88
N HIS A 94 -11.84 -5.97 -11.02
CA HIS A 94 -11.79 -5.63 -9.61
C HIS A 94 -11.30 -4.21 -9.38
N VAL A 95 -11.79 -3.59 -8.33
CA VAL A 95 -11.41 -2.23 -7.93
C VAL A 95 -11.01 -2.23 -6.46
N LEU A 96 -10.17 -1.30 -6.06
CA LEU A 96 -9.86 -1.09 -4.66
C LEU A 96 -11.02 -0.37 -3.98
N ARG A 97 -11.22 -0.66 -2.69
CA ARG A 97 -12.33 -0.14 -1.90
C ARG A 97 -11.81 0.40 -0.58
N ASP A 98 -12.65 1.21 0.07
CA ASP A 98 -12.36 1.70 1.40
C ASP A 98 -12.04 0.53 2.34
N GLY A 99 -10.95 0.65 3.08
CA GLY A 99 -10.51 -0.35 4.02
C GLY A 99 -9.59 -1.43 3.45
N ASP A 100 -9.40 -1.47 2.13
CA ASP A 100 -8.46 -2.42 1.56
C ASP A 100 -7.03 -2.08 2.01
N LEU A 101 -6.27 -3.12 2.33
CA LEU A 101 -4.88 -2.93 2.73
C LEU A 101 -4.04 -4.15 2.42
N GLU A 102 -2.75 -3.94 2.29
CA GLU A 102 -1.75 -4.98 2.19
C GLU A 102 -0.58 -4.59 3.09
N GLN A 103 0.03 -5.56 3.74
CA GLN A 103 1.10 -5.33 4.69
C GLN A 103 2.21 -6.36 4.46
N ASP A 104 3.46 -5.93 4.58
CA ASP A 104 4.59 -6.85 4.50
C ASP A 104 4.92 -7.42 5.90
N ASP A 105 6.00 -8.20 5.97
CA ASP A 105 6.39 -8.85 7.22
C ASP A 105 6.97 -7.86 8.25
N TYR A 106 7.22 -6.63 7.85
CA TYR A 106 7.81 -5.61 8.72
C TYR A 106 6.78 -4.62 9.25
N GLY A 107 5.52 -4.78 8.82
CA GLY A 107 4.47 -3.86 9.22
C GLY A 107 4.28 -2.67 8.28
N ASN A 108 5.06 -2.58 7.22
CA ASN A 108 4.84 -1.55 6.20
C ASN A 108 3.52 -1.83 5.49
N THR A 109 2.71 -0.81 5.32
CA THR A 109 1.33 -0.99 4.88
C THR A 109 0.99 -0.02 3.75
N VAL A 110 0.27 -0.53 2.75
CA VAL A 110 -0.44 0.29 1.77
C VAL A 110 -1.92 0.09 2.04
N ASN A 111 -2.67 1.17 2.19
CA ASN A 111 -4.08 1.09 2.53
C ASN A 111 -4.90 2.13 1.78
N VAL A 112 -6.20 1.89 1.73
CA VAL A 112 -7.14 2.77 1.04
C VAL A 112 -8.11 3.36 2.04
N SER A 113 -8.29 4.68 1.95
CA SER A 113 -9.32 5.40 2.68
C SER A 113 -10.15 6.14 1.64
N ALA A 114 -11.35 5.64 1.38
CA ALA A 114 -12.17 6.13 0.28
C ALA A 114 -13.53 6.60 0.79
N SER A 115 -14.06 7.63 0.14
CA SER A 115 -15.38 8.17 0.47
C SER A 115 -16.20 8.47 -0.77
N ALA A 116 -15.84 7.86 -1.90
CA ALA A 116 -16.52 8.09 -3.17
C ALA A 116 -18.00 7.68 -3.11
N ALA A 117 -18.81 8.31 -3.93
CA ALA A 117 -20.24 7.97 -4.02
C ALA A 117 -20.46 6.61 -4.68
N PHE A 118 -19.58 6.23 -5.60
CA PHE A 118 -19.67 4.94 -6.30
C PHE A 118 -19.19 3.83 -5.36
N ARG A 119 -19.91 2.72 -5.32
CA ARG A 119 -19.63 1.65 -4.36
C ARG A 119 -19.48 0.31 -5.03
N SER A 120 -18.73 -0.57 -4.36
CA SER A 120 -18.45 -1.92 -4.83
C SER A 120 -18.65 -2.92 -3.70
N GLY A 121 -19.12 -4.07 -4.07
CA GLY A 121 -19.32 -5.19 -3.14
C GLY A 121 -18.12 -6.10 -2.95
#